data_757f48266b26bfc2d19f37215dbbe9a8
#
_entry.id   757f48266b26bfc2d19f37215dbbe9a8
#
_cell.length_a   1.000
_cell.length_b   1.000
_cell.length_c   1.000
_cell.angle_alpha   90.00
_cell.angle_beta   90.00
_cell.angle_gamma   90.00
#
_symmetry.space_group_name_H-M   'P 1'
#
loop_
_entity.id
_entity.type
_entity.pdbx_description
1 polymer ?
#
loop_
_entity_poly.entity_id
_entity_poly.type
_entity_poly.pdbx_seq_one_letter_code
_entity_poly.pdbx_strand_id
1 'polypeptide(L)'
;MSTKIRITSTPDQEWLDKFIGLLSRSYITTPLTTAFITEIDGTPFAANRSEVITPERLTKHFTLGITAAARSNVVLIESGDFTAAALWEPPDFCGIPPSQARRNPGPILQEWRKTARDLKAKYLSVPDQGPHSYDQPAAPSQSSGAPSEDPYPTDFNKDIDYETRPFYHLAMLAKDPEKDAKESFAAVVAVFDVFLNKAKEEGVPVYLETALEESKKEYEELGFKVAEEVVIGKGLVDSTGWPKKGGEGVRTWALLYDQHLN
;
A
#
# COMPACT_ATOMS: atom_id res chain seq x y z
N MET A 1 1.67 -27.01 -13.66
CA MET A 1 1.12 -27.43 -12.36
C MET A 1 0.29 -26.26 -11.82
N SER A 2 -0.92 -26.50 -11.33
CA SER A 2 -1.73 -25.40 -10.75
C SER A 2 -1.10 -24.98 -9.42
N THR A 3 -0.72 -23.74 -9.29
CA THR A 3 -0.16 -23.19 -8.05
C THR A 3 -1.29 -23.13 -7.01
N LYS A 4 -1.06 -23.74 -5.85
CA LYS A 4 -2.07 -23.75 -4.78
C LYS A 4 -2.22 -22.33 -4.22
N ILE A 5 -3.46 -21.84 -4.17
CA ILE A 5 -3.81 -20.53 -3.64
C ILE A 5 -4.58 -20.71 -2.33
N ARG A 6 -4.27 -19.91 -1.33
CA ARG A 6 -5.07 -19.78 -0.10
C ARG A 6 -5.46 -18.31 0.10
N ILE A 7 -6.73 -18.09 0.43
CA ILE A 7 -7.31 -16.75 0.64
C ILE A 7 -7.99 -16.76 2.00
N THR A 8 -7.78 -15.69 2.77
CA THR A 8 -8.41 -15.52 4.07
C THR A 8 -8.64 -14.03 4.40
N SER A 9 -9.75 -13.74 5.05
CA SER A 9 -10.01 -12.45 5.72
C SER A 9 -9.87 -12.53 7.24
N THR A 10 -9.65 -13.74 7.77
CA THR A 10 -9.51 -14.03 9.21
C THR A 10 -8.33 -14.97 9.44
N PRO A 11 -7.09 -14.50 9.18
CA PRO A 11 -5.90 -15.33 9.34
C PRO A 11 -5.69 -15.70 10.82
N ASP A 12 -5.22 -16.92 11.05
CA ASP A 12 -4.68 -17.30 12.34
C ASP A 12 -3.27 -16.71 12.56
N GLN A 13 -2.72 -16.84 13.75
CA GLN A 13 -1.42 -16.27 14.10
C GLN A 13 -0.28 -16.89 13.28
N GLU A 14 -0.32 -18.20 13.03
CA GLU A 14 0.71 -18.89 12.24
C GLU A 14 0.76 -18.35 10.81
N TRP A 15 -0.40 -18.12 10.20
CA TRP A 15 -0.50 -17.55 8.87
C TRP A 15 0.06 -16.11 8.84
N LEU A 16 -0.30 -15.29 9.85
CA LEU A 16 0.22 -13.92 9.96
C LEU A 16 1.73 -13.88 10.14
N ASP A 17 2.28 -14.77 10.96
CA ASP A 17 3.72 -14.84 11.20
C ASP A 17 4.48 -15.20 9.91
N LYS A 18 3.97 -16.13 9.12
CA LYS A 18 4.51 -16.49 7.80
C LYS A 18 4.44 -15.32 6.84
N PHE A 19 3.31 -14.62 6.77
CA PHE A 19 3.12 -13.47 5.90
C PHE A 19 4.07 -12.31 6.27
N ILE A 20 4.14 -11.95 7.54
CA ILE A 20 5.04 -10.91 8.05
C ILE A 20 6.51 -11.30 7.82
N GLY A 21 6.85 -12.56 8.04
CA GLY A 21 8.19 -13.10 7.76
C GLY A 21 8.57 -12.98 6.28
N LEU A 22 7.64 -13.29 5.38
CA LEU A 22 7.86 -13.12 3.93
C LEU A 22 8.03 -11.64 3.56
N LEU A 23 7.15 -10.74 4.05
CA LEU A 23 7.28 -9.29 3.87
C LEU A 23 8.67 -8.81 4.34
N SER A 24 9.10 -9.25 5.51
CA SER A 24 10.38 -8.82 6.10
C SER A 24 11.58 -9.18 5.24
N ARG A 25 11.57 -10.34 4.59
CA ARG A 25 12.64 -10.74 3.66
C ARG A 25 12.51 -10.05 2.30
N SER A 26 11.30 -9.93 1.78
CA SER A 26 11.03 -9.33 0.47
C SER A 26 11.32 -7.82 0.42
N TYR A 27 11.06 -7.10 1.52
CA TYR A 27 11.16 -5.65 1.57
C TYR A 27 12.51 -5.11 2.06
N ILE A 28 13.50 -5.97 2.28
CA ILE A 28 14.81 -5.57 2.81
C ILE A 28 15.57 -4.59 1.90
N THR A 29 15.28 -4.62 0.60
CA THR A 29 15.87 -3.73 -0.41
C THR A 29 14.94 -2.61 -0.86
N THR A 30 13.71 -2.56 -0.35
CA THR A 30 12.71 -1.58 -0.80
C THR A 30 13.06 -0.18 -0.31
N PRO A 31 13.28 0.79 -1.23
CA PRO A 31 13.76 2.13 -0.86
C PRO A 31 12.80 2.87 0.05
N LEU A 32 11.50 2.83 -0.23
CA LEU A 32 10.49 3.54 0.56
C LEU A 32 10.39 2.99 1.99
N THR A 33 10.44 1.66 2.15
CA THR A 33 10.47 1.01 3.48
C THR A 33 11.73 1.38 4.25
N THR A 34 12.88 1.43 3.55
CA THR A 34 14.14 1.91 4.13
C THR A 34 13.99 3.34 4.66
N ALA A 35 13.42 4.25 3.86
CA ALA A 35 13.20 5.63 4.25
C ALA A 35 12.31 5.76 5.50
N PHE A 36 11.23 5.00 5.58
CA PHE A 36 10.34 5.00 6.74
C PHE A 36 11.03 4.46 8.00
N ILE A 37 11.81 3.38 7.89
CA ILE A 37 12.51 2.79 9.03
C ILE A 37 13.58 3.74 9.55
N THR A 38 14.41 4.28 8.66
CA THR A 38 15.51 5.18 9.04
C THR A 38 15.01 6.48 9.65
N GLU A 39 13.89 7.01 9.16
CA GLU A 39 13.23 8.17 9.75
C GLU A 39 12.71 7.90 11.15
N ILE A 40 11.99 6.79 11.35
CA ILE A 40 11.42 6.39 12.64
C ILE A 40 12.50 6.15 13.69
N ASP A 41 13.61 5.55 13.27
CA ASP A 41 14.72 5.19 14.16
C ASP A 41 15.69 6.37 14.37
N GLY A 42 15.50 7.50 13.67
CA GLY A 42 16.43 8.63 13.72
C GLY A 42 17.83 8.24 13.24
N THR A 43 17.92 7.38 12.23
CA THR A 43 19.16 6.78 11.77
C THR A 43 20.12 7.84 11.22
N PRO A 44 21.34 7.96 11.73
CA PRO A 44 22.34 8.88 11.19
C PRO A 44 22.79 8.45 9.79
N PHE A 45 23.15 9.42 8.94
CA PHE A 45 23.71 9.14 7.60
C PHE A 45 24.90 8.17 7.61
N ALA A 46 25.76 8.31 8.61
CA ALA A 46 26.99 7.48 8.75
C ALA A 46 26.74 6.06 9.28
N ALA A 47 25.49 5.69 9.61
CA ALA A 47 25.17 4.36 10.09
C ALA A 47 25.38 3.30 9.00
N ASN A 48 25.66 2.07 9.43
CA ASN A 48 25.80 0.94 8.52
C ASN A 48 24.39 0.39 8.15
N ARG A 49 24.05 0.41 6.87
CA ARG A 49 22.74 -0.04 6.37
C ARG A 49 22.41 -1.47 6.78
N SER A 50 23.35 -2.40 6.70
CA SER A 50 23.12 -3.81 7.04
C SER A 50 22.87 -4.06 8.53
N GLU A 51 23.22 -3.11 9.39
CA GLU A 51 22.93 -3.18 10.83
C GLU A 51 21.57 -2.57 11.17
N VAL A 52 21.08 -1.65 10.34
CA VAL A 52 19.79 -0.96 10.54
C VAL A 52 18.64 -1.69 9.85
N ILE A 53 18.84 -2.07 8.60
CA ILE A 53 17.81 -2.73 7.77
C ILE A 53 18.04 -4.24 7.84
N THR A 54 17.47 -4.85 8.87
CA THR A 54 17.55 -6.31 9.10
C THR A 54 16.17 -6.95 9.03
N PRO A 55 16.06 -8.26 8.76
CA PRO A 55 14.77 -8.96 8.78
C PRO A 55 14.01 -8.77 10.08
N GLU A 56 14.68 -8.78 11.22
CA GLU A 56 14.07 -8.58 12.55
C GLU A 56 13.50 -7.17 12.68
N ARG A 57 14.24 -6.16 12.18
CA ARG A 57 13.77 -4.78 12.20
C ARG A 57 12.56 -4.57 11.29
N LEU A 58 12.55 -5.21 10.11
CA LEU A 58 11.41 -5.21 9.21
C LEU A 58 10.21 -5.95 9.83
N THR A 59 10.42 -7.10 10.45
CA THR A 59 9.37 -7.83 11.17
C THR A 59 8.70 -6.93 12.19
N LYS A 60 9.47 -6.22 13.03
CA LYS A 60 8.95 -5.24 13.98
C LYS A 60 8.19 -4.10 13.29
N HIS A 61 8.67 -3.65 12.11
CA HIS A 61 8.02 -2.59 11.34
C HIS A 61 6.65 -3.03 10.82
N PHE A 62 6.55 -4.22 10.24
CA PHE A 62 5.33 -4.72 9.61
C PHE A 62 4.30 -5.25 10.60
N THR A 63 4.73 -5.85 11.72
CA THR A 63 3.84 -6.52 12.68
C THR A 63 2.65 -5.65 13.08
N LEU A 64 2.89 -4.39 13.47
CA LEU A 64 1.81 -3.52 13.92
C LEU A 64 0.79 -3.24 12.82
N GLY A 65 1.26 -2.84 11.63
CA GLY A 65 0.39 -2.46 10.51
C GLY A 65 -0.37 -3.65 9.95
N ILE A 66 0.31 -4.78 9.72
CA ILE A 66 -0.32 -5.99 9.17
C ILE A 66 -1.32 -6.61 10.15
N THR A 67 -0.99 -6.67 11.45
CA THR A 67 -1.94 -7.18 12.45
C THR A 67 -3.18 -6.29 12.57
N ALA A 68 -3.00 -4.97 12.46
CA ALA A 68 -4.13 -4.04 12.44
C ALA A 68 -4.98 -4.18 11.18
N ALA A 69 -4.35 -4.28 10.01
CA ALA A 69 -5.03 -4.49 8.73
C ALA A 69 -5.82 -5.81 8.73
N ALA A 70 -5.24 -6.91 9.23
CA ALA A 70 -5.89 -8.21 9.30
C ALA A 70 -7.14 -8.25 10.21
N ARG A 71 -7.32 -7.25 11.07
CA ARG A 71 -8.54 -7.04 11.89
C ARG A 71 -9.55 -6.10 11.25
N SER A 72 -9.20 -5.54 10.11
CA SER A 72 -10.02 -4.60 9.36
C SER A 72 -10.34 -5.25 8.02
N ASN A 73 -11.45 -5.15 7.45
CA ASN A 73 -11.91 -5.80 6.22
C ASN A 73 -10.90 -5.83 5.06
N VAL A 74 -9.77 -6.53 5.22
CA VAL A 74 -8.78 -6.80 4.17
C VAL A 74 -8.83 -8.26 3.75
N VAL A 75 -8.32 -8.56 2.57
CA VAL A 75 -8.16 -9.93 2.08
C VAL A 75 -6.68 -10.25 1.94
N LEU A 76 -6.26 -11.30 2.61
CA LEU A 76 -4.91 -11.83 2.54
C LEU A 76 -4.90 -13.06 1.63
N ILE A 77 -3.94 -13.12 0.73
CA ILE A 77 -3.79 -14.20 -0.24
C ILE A 77 -2.34 -14.66 -0.29
N GLU A 78 -2.13 -15.96 -0.41
CA GLU A 78 -0.83 -16.52 -0.73
C GLU A 78 -0.92 -17.53 -1.86
N SER A 79 0.18 -17.74 -2.52
CA SER A 79 0.35 -18.67 -3.63
C SER A 79 1.64 -19.45 -3.48
N GLY A 80 1.58 -20.76 -3.72
CA GLY A 80 2.74 -21.66 -3.72
C GLY A 80 3.43 -21.80 -2.35
N ASP A 81 2.64 -21.94 -1.28
CA ASP A 81 3.15 -22.02 0.10
C ASP A 81 4.06 -20.82 0.44
N PHE A 82 3.51 -19.63 0.30
CA PHE A 82 4.19 -18.34 0.49
C PHE A 82 5.34 -18.04 -0.50
N THR A 83 5.35 -18.62 -1.69
CA THR A 83 6.22 -18.16 -2.79
C THR A 83 5.89 -16.72 -3.16
N ALA A 84 4.60 -16.35 -3.17
CA ALA A 84 4.13 -14.97 -3.17
C ALA A 84 2.94 -14.81 -2.22
N ALA A 85 2.81 -13.62 -1.62
CA ALA A 85 1.65 -13.30 -0.81
C ALA A 85 1.32 -11.80 -0.89
N ALA A 86 0.03 -11.46 -0.77
CA ALA A 86 -0.45 -10.09 -0.89
C ALA A 86 -1.53 -9.76 0.13
N LEU A 87 -1.62 -8.47 0.43
CA LEU A 87 -2.71 -7.83 1.17
C LEU A 87 -3.48 -6.95 0.22
N TRP A 88 -4.77 -7.24 0.08
CA TRP A 88 -5.72 -6.49 -0.73
C TRP A 88 -6.74 -5.77 0.15
N GLU A 89 -6.96 -4.53 -0.16
CA GLU A 89 -8.04 -3.71 0.38
C GLU A 89 -9.19 -3.73 -0.62
N PRO A 90 -10.35 -4.34 -0.28
CA PRO A 90 -11.52 -4.38 -1.16
C PRO A 90 -12.21 -3.02 -1.25
N PRO A 91 -13.17 -2.83 -2.19
CA PRO A 91 -13.86 -1.56 -2.39
C PRO A 91 -14.60 -1.00 -1.15
N ASP A 92 -14.97 -1.87 -0.22
CA ASP A 92 -15.63 -1.54 1.03
C ASP A 92 -14.67 -1.41 2.23
N PHE A 93 -13.36 -1.36 1.98
CA PHE A 93 -12.35 -1.15 3.02
C PHE A 93 -12.44 0.27 3.58
N CYS A 94 -12.72 0.37 4.87
CA CYS A 94 -12.91 1.65 5.57
C CYS A 94 -11.63 2.17 6.27
N GLY A 95 -10.47 1.55 6.01
CA GLY A 95 -9.21 1.93 6.65
C GLY A 95 -8.95 1.20 7.98
N ILE A 96 -7.76 1.44 8.54
CA ILE A 96 -7.35 0.90 9.85
C ILE A 96 -7.81 1.89 10.91
N PRO A 97 -8.48 1.41 11.99
CA PRO A 97 -8.93 2.29 13.07
C PRO A 97 -7.80 3.15 13.65
N PRO A 98 -8.05 4.43 13.97
CA PRO A 98 -7.04 5.35 14.50
C PRO A 98 -6.28 4.84 15.74
N SER A 99 -6.97 4.10 16.61
CA SER A 99 -6.38 3.47 17.80
C SER A 99 -5.29 2.44 17.49
N GLN A 100 -5.25 1.93 16.26
CA GLN A 100 -4.31 0.90 15.78
C GLN A 100 -3.29 1.46 14.79
N ALA A 101 -3.49 2.70 14.31
CA ALA A 101 -2.56 3.35 13.40
C ALA A 101 -1.35 3.94 14.13
N ARG A 102 -0.25 4.14 13.42
CA ARG A 102 0.92 4.83 13.96
C ARG A 102 0.59 6.31 14.16
N ARG A 103 0.62 6.77 15.42
CA ARG A 103 0.18 8.12 15.80
C ARG A 103 1.13 9.23 15.35
N ASN A 104 2.44 9.00 15.38
CA ASN A 104 3.45 10.01 15.03
C ASN A 104 4.29 9.52 13.83
N PRO A 105 3.77 9.60 12.62
CA PRO A 105 4.58 9.36 11.42
C PRO A 105 5.58 10.51 11.25
N GLY A 106 6.79 10.19 10.80
CA GLY A 106 7.75 11.22 10.39
C GLY A 106 7.33 11.91 9.08
N PRO A 107 8.04 13.01 8.69
CA PRO A 107 7.70 13.79 7.51
C PRO A 107 7.65 12.98 6.21
N ILE A 108 8.53 12.01 6.00
CA ILE A 108 8.52 11.18 4.78
C ILE A 108 7.28 10.30 4.72
N LEU A 109 6.90 9.65 5.83
CA LEU A 109 5.69 8.84 5.87
C LEU A 109 4.41 9.70 5.74
N GLN A 110 4.42 10.93 6.28
CA GLN A 110 3.31 11.89 6.09
C GLN A 110 3.19 12.32 4.64
N GLU A 111 4.31 12.69 4.00
CA GLU A 111 4.37 13.02 2.58
C GLU A 111 3.84 11.89 1.72
N TRP A 112 4.32 10.65 1.96
CA TRP A 112 3.82 9.47 1.25
C TRP A 112 2.32 9.28 1.39
N ARG A 113 1.80 9.35 2.61
CA ARG A 113 0.38 9.19 2.89
C ARG A 113 -0.46 10.24 2.17
N LYS A 114 -0.03 11.50 2.24
CA LYS A 114 -0.71 12.59 1.52
C LYS A 114 -0.68 12.35 0.02
N THR A 115 0.48 12.02 -0.53
CA THR A 115 0.65 11.76 -1.97
C THR A 115 -0.21 10.60 -2.44
N ALA A 116 -0.20 9.45 -1.74
CA ALA A 116 -1.02 8.30 -2.09
C ALA A 116 -2.52 8.63 -2.08
N ARG A 117 -2.99 9.44 -1.12
CA ARG A 117 -4.37 9.92 -1.06
C ARG A 117 -4.70 10.83 -2.24
N ASP A 118 -3.85 11.82 -2.52
CA ASP A 118 -4.06 12.77 -3.62
C ASP A 118 -4.08 12.04 -4.98
N LEU A 119 -3.26 11.02 -5.16
CA LEU A 119 -3.24 10.18 -6.37
C LEU A 119 -4.53 9.37 -6.52
N LYS A 120 -5.00 8.73 -5.44
CA LYS A 120 -6.29 8.03 -5.44
C LYS A 120 -7.43 8.99 -5.78
N ALA A 121 -7.47 10.16 -5.16
CA ALA A 121 -8.46 11.20 -5.47
C ALA A 121 -8.41 11.62 -6.95
N LYS A 122 -7.21 11.81 -7.50
CA LYS A 122 -7.03 12.24 -8.89
C LYS A 122 -7.47 11.19 -9.93
N TYR A 123 -7.15 9.92 -9.70
CA TYR A 123 -7.34 8.87 -10.71
C TYR A 123 -8.56 7.99 -10.49
N LEU A 124 -9.14 8.01 -9.30
CA LEU A 124 -10.30 7.19 -8.94
C LEU A 124 -11.56 8.02 -8.63
N SER A 125 -11.51 9.35 -8.77
CA SER A 125 -12.71 10.18 -8.64
C SER A 125 -13.79 9.77 -9.64
N VAL A 126 -15.04 9.89 -9.23
CA VAL A 126 -16.17 9.73 -10.13
C VAL A 126 -16.10 10.86 -11.17
N PRO A 127 -16.11 10.56 -12.48
CA PRO A 127 -16.20 11.61 -13.49
C PRO A 127 -17.42 12.49 -13.22
N ASP A 128 -17.21 13.80 -13.21
CA ASP A 128 -18.27 14.78 -12.95
C ASP A 128 -19.45 14.55 -13.91
N GLN A 129 -20.56 14.02 -13.42
CA GLN A 129 -21.76 13.81 -14.18
C GLN A 129 -22.51 15.14 -14.32
N GLY A 130 -21.82 16.17 -14.84
CA GLY A 130 -22.43 17.46 -15.15
C GLY A 130 -22.94 18.21 -13.91
N PRO A 131 -23.35 19.46 -14.03
CA PRO A 131 -23.74 20.26 -12.87
C PRO A 131 -24.96 19.63 -12.19
N HIS A 132 -24.76 18.87 -11.13
CA HIS A 132 -25.83 18.57 -10.18
C HIS A 132 -26.27 19.90 -9.58
N SER A 133 -27.53 20.26 -9.83
CA SER A 133 -28.18 21.39 -9.19
C SER A 133 -28.12 21.17 -7.68
N TYR A 134 -27.27 21.95 -7.02
CA TYR A 134 -27.23 22.06 -5.55
C TYR A 134 -28.51 22.76 -5.05
N ASP A 135 -29.63 22.05 -5.04
CA ASP A 135 -30.89 22.50 -4.45
C ASP A 135 -31.54 21.38 -3.62
N GLN A 136 -30.72 20.75 -2.73
CA GLN A 136 -31.29 20.11 -1.54
C GLN A 136 -30.49 20.57 -0.31
N PRO A 137 -31.18 21.18 0.68
CA PRO A 137 -30.50 21.54 1.93
C PRO A 137 -30.06 20.27 2.64
N ALA A 138 -28.75 20.17 2.90
CA ALA A 138 -28.14 19.10 3.69
C ALA A 138 -28.85 19.05 5.07
N ALA A 139 -29.35 17.86 5.41
CA ALA A 139 -29.86 17.63 6.76
C ALA A 139 -28.70 17.83 7.75
N PRO A 140 -28.90 18.52 8.89
CA PRO A 140 -27.84 18.79 9.84
C PRO A 140 -27.36 17.50 10.48
N SER A 141 -26.14 17.08 10.15
CA SER A 141 -25.44 16.03 10.89
C SER A 141 -25.09 16.58 12.28
N GLN A 142 -25.79 16.11 13.31
CA GLN A 142 -25.42 16.36 14.70
C GLN A 142 -24.16 15.54 15.02
N SER A 143 -22.99 16.10 14.80
CA SER A 143 -21.76 15.64 15.42
C SER A 143 -21.44 16.53 16.64
N SER A 144 -21.95 16.16 17.79
CA SER A 144 -21.49 16.69 19.07
C SER A 144 -20.21 15.91 19.47
N GLY A 145 -19.09 16.29 18.90
CA GLY A 145 -17.77 15.85 19.31
C GLY A 145 -16.91 17.09 19.48
N ALA A 146 -16.31 17.26 20.67
CA ALA A 146 -15.30 18.28 20.88
C ALA A 146 -14.18 18.10 19.86
N PRO A 147 -13.53 19.17 19.35
CA PRO A 147 -12.41 19.04 18.43
C PRO A 147 -11.30 18.22 19.10
N SER A 148 -10.95 17.10 18.49
CA SER A 148 -9.78 16.32 18.94
C SER A 148 -8.55 17.18 18.65
N GLU A 149 -7.73 17.44 19.67
CA GLU A 149 -6.44 18.14 19.54
C GLU A 149 -5.37 17.30 18.82
N ASP A 150 -5.75 16.27 18.07
CA ASP A 150 -4.82 15.45 17.31
C ASP A 150 -4.59 16.11 15.94
N PRO A 151 -3.42 16.77 15.71
CA PRO A 151 -3.14 17.49 14.47
C PRO A 151 -2.96 16.56 13.26
N TYR A 152 -3.08 15.24 13.45
CA TYR A 152 -2.90 14.25 12.38
C TYR A 152 -4.13 13.38 12.23
N PRO A 153 -4.89 13.52 11.14
CA PRO A 153 -5.98 12.60 10.84
C PRO A 153 -5.39 11.18 10.73
N THR A 154 -5.80 10.33 11.64
CA THR A 154 -5.35 8.92 11.72
C THR A 154 -6.17 8.00 10.83
N ASP A 155 -7.21 8.53 10.22
CA ASP A 155 -8.11 7.82 9.31
C ASP A 155 -7.75 8.18 7.86
N PHE A 156 -7.08 7.25 7.16
CA PHE A 156 -6.59 7.45 5.81
C PHE A 156 -7.70 7.63 4.77
N ASN A 157 -8.93 7.26 5.07
CA ASN A 157 -10.05 7.27 4.15
C ASN A 157 -11.15 8.27 4.52
N LYS A 158 -11.20 8.79 5.76
CA LYS A 158 -12.31 9.65 6.22
C LYS A 158 -12.21 11.12 5.83
N ASP A 159 -11.01 11.62 5.52
CA ASP A 159 -10.79 13.02 5.11
C ASP A 159 -10.76 13.20 3.58
N ILE A 160 -11.28 12.24 2.83
CA ILE A 160 -11.41 12.38 1.39
C ILE A 160 -12.76 13.04 1.12
N ASP A 161 -12.76 14.36 0.94
CA ASP A 161 -13.90 15.12 0.37
C ASP A 161 -14.17 14.76 -1.10
N TYR A 162 -13.54 13.67 -1.60
CA TYR A 162 -13.69 13.20 -2.96
C TYR A 162 -14.42 11.86 -2.94
N GLU A 163 -15.56 11.78 -3.59
CA GLU A 163 -16.19 10.50 -3.90
C GLU A 163 -15.28 9.75 -4.89
N THR A 164 -14.52 8.81 -4.39
CA THR A 164 -13.84 7.84 -5.26
C THR A 164 -14.83 6.76 -5.67
N ARG A 165 -14.78 6.34 -6.93
CA ARG A 165 -15.48 5.12 -7.34
C ARG A 165 -14.91 3.92 -6.58
N PRO A 166 -15.70 2.86 -6.33
CA PRO A 166 -15.20 1.64 -5.72
C PRO A 166 -13.99 1.10 -6.49
N PHE A 167 -12.96 0.60 -5.78
CA PHE A 167 -11.74 0.04 -6.39
C PHE A 167 -11.10 -0.99 -5.47
N TYR A 168 -10.34 -1.93 -6.04
CA TYR A 168 -9.42 -2.79 -5.30
C TYR A 168 -8.06 -2.13 -5.16
N HIS A 169 -7.49 -2.16 -3.97
CA HIS A 169 -6.13 -1.66 -3.73
C HIS A 169 -5.20 -2.80 -3.31
N LEU A 170 -4.14 -3.01 -4.07
CA LEU A 170 -3.04 -3.85 -3.64
C LEU A 170 -2.13 -3.05 -2.70
N ALA A 171 -2.31 -3.25 -1.40
CA ALA A 171 -1.55 -2.51 -0.39
C ALA A 171 -0.15 -3.11 -0.15
N MET A 172 -0.01 -4.44 -0.25
CA MET A 172 1.26 -5.15 -0.08
C MET A 172 1.36 -6.33 -1.02
N LEU A 173 2.53 -6.53 -1.62
CA LEU A 173 2.91 -7.74 -2.34
C LEU A 173 4.32 -8.14 -1.92
N ALA A 174 4.51 -9.38 -1.53
CA ALA A 174 5.80 -9.97 -1.23
C ALA A 174 6.07 -11.19 -2.08
N LYS A 175 7.31 -11.35 -2.51
CA LYS A 175 7.85 -12.53 -3.20
C LYS A 175 8.94 -13.15 -2.35
N ASP A 176 9.02 -14.47 -2.30
CA ASP A 176 10.11 -15.14 -1.61
C ASP A 176 11.44 -14.91 -2.36
N PRO A 177 12.41 -14.20 -1.76
CA PRO A 177 13.69 -13.91 -2.42
C PRO A 177 14.57 -15.15 -2.63
N GLU A 178 14.23 -16.29 -2.03
CA GLU A 178 14.94 -17.56 -2.19
C GLU A 178 14.45 -18.39 -3.39
N LYS A 179 13.32 -17.97 -4.00
CA LYS A 179 12.73 -18.62 -5.17
C LYS A 179 13.29 -18.05 -6.47
N ASP A 180 13.34 -18.87 -7.51
CA ASP A 180 13.71 -18.39 -8.82
C ASP A 180 12.67 -17.40 -9.40
N ALA A 181 13.10 -16.53 -10.31
CA ALA A 181 12.27 -15.47 -10.86
C ALA A 181 11.00 -15.99 -11.57
N LYS A 182 11.09 -17.16 -12.24
CA LYS A 182 9.95 -17.74 -12.96
C LYS A 182 8.91 -18.30 -12.00
N GLU A 183 9.35 -19.00 -10.94
CA GLU A 183 8.47 -19.52 -9.89
C GLU A 183 7.78 -18.36 -9.18
N SER A 184 8.55 -17.33 -8.81
CA SER A 184 8.05 -16.14 -8.13
C SER A 184 7.04 -15.38 -9.01
N PHE A 185 7.33 -15.16 -10.28
CA PHE A 185 6.42 -14.48 -11.20
C PHE A 185 5.12 -15.29 -11.41
N ALA A 186 5.21 -16.61 -11.57
CA ALA A 186 4.01 -17.46 -11.68
C ALA A 186 3.13 -17.39 -10.43
N ALA A 187 3.74 -17.32 -9.23
CA ALA A 187 3.01 -17.17 -7.99
C ALA A 187 2.36 -15.77 -7.86
N VAL A 188 3.04 -14.71 -8.33
CA VAL A 188 2.48 -13.36 -8.41
C VAL A 188 1.30 -13.30 -9.37
N VAL A 189 1.42 -13.84 -10.58
CA VAL A 189 0.30 -13.92 -11.55
C VAL A 189 -0.91 -14.59 -10.90
N ALA A 190 -0.72 -15.72 -10.22
CA ALA A 190 -1.80 -16.44 -9.57
C ALA A 190 -2.51 -15.62 -8.48
N VAL A 191 -1.76 -14.79 -7.72
CA VAL A 191 -2.31 -13.86 -6.73
C VAL A 191 -3.13 -12.76 -7.40
N PHE A 192 -2.60 -12.18 -8.49
CA PHE A 192 -3.28 -11.10 -9.21
C PHE A 192 -4.54 -11.58 -9.94
N ASP A 193 -4.51 -12.74 -10.57
CA ASP A 193 -5.64 -13.29 -11.35
C ASP A 193 -6.94 -13.33 -10.54
N VAL A 194 -6.86 -13.64 -9.25
CA VAL A 194 -8.02 -13.66 -8.37
C VAL A 194 -8.70 -12.31 -8.32
N PHE A 195 -7.94 -11.23 -8.08
CA PHE A 195 -8.49 -9.90 -7.89
C PHE A 195 -8.75 -9.17 -9.21
N LEU A 196 -7.94 -9.40 -10.24
CA LEU A 196 -8.20 -8.86 -11.58
C LEU A 196 -9.49 -9.42 -12.18
N ASN A 197 -9.75 -10.74 -12.01
CA ASN A 197 -11.00 -11.34 -12.46
C ASN A 197 -12.20 -10.80 -11.67
N LYS A 198 -12.06 -10.69 -10.34
CA LYS A 198 -13.12 -10.13 -9.50
C LYS A 198 -13.41 -8.66 -9.85
N ALA A 199 -12.38 -7.85 -10.04
CA ALA A 199 -12.51 -6.46 -10.45
C ALA A 199 -13.19 -6.33 -11.82
N LYS A 200 -12.87 -7.26 -12.76
CA LYS A 200 -13.54 -7.34 -14.07
C LYS A 200 -15.03 -7.66 -13.95
N GLU A 201 -15.37 -8.64 -13.12
CA GLU A 201 -16.77 -9.04 -12.89
C GLU A 201 -17.58 -7.93 -12.24
N GLU A 202 -16.97 -7.18 -11.32
CA GLU A 202 -17.61 -6.07 -10.61
C GLU A 202 -17.57 -4.73 -11.38
N GLY A 203 -16.80 -4.64 -12.47
CA GLY A 203 -16.65 -3.41 -13.26
C GLY A 203 -15.89 -2.30 -12.53
N VAL A 204 -14.99 -2.66 -11.59
CA VAL A 204 -14.22 -1.71 -10.77
C VAL A 204 -12.74 -1.74 -11.14
N PRO A 205 -12.00 -0.62 -10.98
CA PRO A 205 -10.55 -0.60 -11.23
C PRO A 205 -9.76 -1.27 -10.11
N VAL A 206 -8.49 -1.58 -10.43
CA VAL A 206 -7.48 -2.00 -9.47
C VAL A 206 -6.37 -0.97 -9.44
N TYR A 207 -5.99 -0.54 -8.25
CA TYR A 207 -4.97 0.47 -8.02
C TYR A 207 -3.84 -0.09 -7.16
N LEU A 208 -2.63 0.35 -7.41
CA LEU A 208 -1.45 0.02 -6.59
C LEU A 208 -0.37 1.08 -6.68
N GLU A 209 0.56 1.06 -5.73
CA GLU A 209 1.80 1.85 -5.79
C GLU A 209 3.03 0.95 -5.63
N THR A 210 4.14 1.34 -6.26
CA THR A 210 5.44 0.67 -6.08
C THR A 210 6.59 1.66 -6.10
N ALA A 211 7.67 1.33 -5.36
CA ALA A 211 8.94 2.05 -5.37
C ALA A 211 10.07 1.25 -6.02
N LEU A 212 9.73 0.14 -6.69
CA LEU A 212 10.68 -0.74 -7.37
C LEU A 212 10.41 -0.73 -8.88
N GLU A 213 11.41 -0.34 -9.67
CA GLU A 213 11.34 -0.33 -11.14
C GLU A 213 11.04 -1.72 -11.72
N GLU A 214 11.59 -2.76 -11.09
CA GLU A 214 11.35 -4.14 -11.49
C GLU A 214 9.88 -4.54 -11.29
N SER A 215 9.32 -4.25 -10.12
CA SER A 215 7.92 -4.51 -9.84
C SER A 215 6.98 -3.71 -10.75
N LYS A 216 7.34 -2.46 -11.06
CA LYS A 216 6.60 -1.64 -12.04
C LYS A 216 6.47 -2.37 -13.38
N LYS A 217 7.59 -2.91 -13.91
CA LYS A 217 7.59 -3.66 -15.18
C LYS A 217 6.73 -4.93 -15.11
N GLU A 218 6.83 -5.68 -14.01
CA GLU A 218 5.98 -6.85 -13.79
C GLU A 218 4.48 -6.48 -13.81
N TYR A 219 4.11 -5.35 -13.18
CA TYR A 219 2.71 -4.88 -13.19
C TYR A 219 2.26 -4.40 -14.58
N GLU A 220 3.15 -3.77 -15.35
CA GLU A 220 2.87 -3.41 -16.75
C GLU A 220 2.62 -4.67 -17.61
N GLU A 221 3.35 -5.77 -17.37
CA GLU A 221 3.10 -7.08 -18.02
C GLU A 221 1.75 -7.69 -17.63
N LEU A 222 1.24 -7.39 -16.41
CA LEU A 222 -0.09 -7.78 -15.94
C LEU A 222 -1.21 -6.87 -16.46
N GLY A 223 -0.88 -5.86 -17.27
CA GLY A 223 -1.84 -4.95 -17.92
C GLY A 223 -2.12 -3.66 -17.14
N PHE A 224 -1.37 -3.38 -16.08
CA PHE A 224 -1.44 -2.08 -15.41
C PHE A 224 -0.78 -1.00 -16.25
N LYS A 225 -1.29 0.22 -16.15
CA LYS A 225 -0.69 1.41 -16.75
C LYS A 225 -0.18 2.33 -15.66
N VAL A 226 1.01 2.90 -15.87
CA VAL A 226 1.52 3.95 -14.98
C VAL A 226 0.62 5.18 -15.10
N ALA A 227 -0.02 5.54 -14.00
CA ALA A 227 -0.85 6.73 -13.91
C ALA A 227 0.01 7.97 -13.60
N GLU A 228 0.96 7.84 -12.66
CA GLU A 228 1.86 8.94 -12.31
C GLU A 228 3.15 8.41 -11.66
N GLU A 229 4.24 9.16 -11.87
CA GLU A 229 5.51 9.02 -11.16
C GLU A 229 5.66 10.18 -10.18
N VAL A 230 6.03 9.88 -8.93
CA VAL A 230 6.27 10.87 -7.88
C VAL A 230 7.57 10.57 -7.15
N VAL A 231 8.14 11.58 -6.48
CA VAL A 231 9.36 11.43 -5.68
C VAL A 231 9.04 11.78 -4.23
N ILE A 232 9.34 10.86 -3.33
CA ILE A 232 9.08 10.97 -1.89
C ILE A 232 10.38 11.20 -1.12
N GLY A 233 10.37 12.06 -0.12
CA GLY A 233 11.52 12.34 0.74
C GLY A 233 12.64 13.11 0.05
N LYS A 234 12.34 13.89 -0.99
CA LYS A 234 13.32 14.74 -1.69
C LYS A 234 13.98 15.71 -0.73
N GLY A 235 15.31 15.76 -0.76
CA GLY A 235 16.11 16.57 0.16
C GLY A 235 16.44 15.89 1.49
N LEU A 236 15.80 14.76 1.81
CA LEU A 236 15.95 14.02 3.07
C LEU A 236 16.66 12.68 2.90
N VAL A 237 16.39 11.98 1.80
CA VAL A 237 16.95 10.64 1.51
C VAL A 237 17.45 10.56 0.08
N ASP A 238 18.35 9.61 -0.19
CA ASP A 238 18.77 9.26 -1.55
C ASP A 238 17.76 8.33 -2.23
N SER A 239 18.04 7.91 -3.47
CA SER A 239 17.18 7.00 -4.26
C SER A 239 17.01 5.62 -3.66
N THR A 240 17.87 5.22 -2.72
CA THR A 240 17.77 3.96 -1.98
C THR A 240 16.99 4.08 -0.67
N GLY A 241 16.47 5.28 -0.36
CA GLY A 241 15.77 5.59 0.89
C GLY A 241 16.71 5.81 2.09
N TRP A 242 18.04 5.88 1.87
CA TRP A 242 18.98 6.13 2.96
C TRP A 242 19.05 7.63 3.28
N PRO A 243 19.17 8.01 4.59
CA PRO A 243 19.24 9.42 4.98
C PRO A 243 20.36 10.15 4.25
N LYS A 244 20.03 11.27 3.58
CA LYS A 244 21.00 12.07 2.83
C LYS A 244 20.52 13.51 2.69
N LYS A 245 21.24 14.45 3.30
CA LYS A 245 20.94 15.86 3.13
C LYS A 245 21.08 16.27 1.64
N GLY A 246 20.01 16.85 1.09
CA GLY A 246 19.94 17.20 -0.32
C GLY A 246 19.79 15.99 -1.26
N GLY A 247 19.38 14.82 -0.72
CA GLY A 247 19.17 13.61 -1.50
C GLY A 247 18.06 13.75 -2.54
N GLU A 248 18.11 12.93 -3.58
CA GLU A 248 17.19 12.93 -4.71
C GLU A 248 15.79 12.45 -4.35
N GLY A 249 15.64 11.73 -3.23
CA GLY A 249 14.41 11.08 -2.83
C GLY A 249 14.17 9.75 -3.51
N VAL A 250 13.13 9.06 -3.07
CA VAL A 250 12.69 7.76 -3.59
C VAL A 250 11.65 7.96 -4.67
N ARG A 251 11.92 7.43 -5.86
CA ARG A 251 10.96 7.41 -6.97
C ARG A 251 9.91 6.34 -6.72
N THR A 252 8.64 6.70 -6.91
CA THR A 252 7.49 5.80 -6.76
C THR A 252 6.53 5.99 -7.91
N TRP A 253 5.77 4.94 -8.24
CA TRP A 253 4.79 4.95 -9.31
C TRP A 253 3.44 4.52 -8.77
N ALA A 254 2.40 5.26 -9.15
CA ALA A 254 1.02 4.84 -9.06
C ALA A 254 0.63 4.13 -10.35
N LEU A 255 0.03 2.96 -10.26
CA LEU A 255 -0.43 2.19 -11.41
C LEU A 255 -1.92 1.85 -11.28
N LEU A 256 -2.58 1.84 -12.44
CA LEU A 256 -4.01 1.59 -12.55
C LEU A 256 -4.28 0.50 -13.58
N TYR A 257 -5.11 -0.46 -13.20
CA TYR A 257 -5.75 -1.40 -14.12
C TYR A 257 -7.23 -1.03 -14.21
N ASP A 258 -7.66 -0.56 -15.36
CA ASP A 258 -9.05 -0.15 -15.58
C ASP A 258 -9.52 -0.58 -16.97
N GLN A 259 -10.56 -1.38 -17.01
CA GLN A 259 -11.12 -1.90 -18.26
C GLN A 259 -11.73 -0.81 -19.15
N HIS A 260 -12.12 0.31 -18.57
CA HIS A 260 -12.72 1.44 -19.30
C HIS A 260 -11.67 2.36 -19.94
N LEU A 261 -10.39 2.18 -19.62
CA LEU A 261 -9.27 2.94 -20.16
C LEU A 261 -8.46 2.15 -21.22
N ASN A 262 -8.91 0.96 -21.59
CA ASN A 262 -8.28 0.09 -22.59
C ASN A 262 -9.03 0.10 -23.91
#